data_b7366afb4bfc3a11552857da07e4310e
#
_entry.id   b7366afb4bfc3a11552857da07e4310e
#
_cell.length_a   1.000
_cell.length_b   1.000
_cell.length_c   1.000
_cell.angle_alpha   90.00
_cell.angle_beta   90.00
_cell.angle_gamma   90.00
#
_symmetry.space_group_name_H-M   'P 1'
#
loop_
_entity.id
_entity.type
_entity.pdbx_description
1 polymer ?
#
loop_
_entity_poly.entity_id
_entity_poly.type
_entity_poly.pdbx_seq_one_letter_code
_entity_poly.pdbx_strand_id
1 'polypeptide(L)'
;MRQFSADYLRDTRRGMWDDRAALADLELDSRERVLDVGCGTGELSRVLAEESAADGTPADVVGVDADPDLLAVAREEAGIETVAGDALRLPFPDDCFDLVVCQALLINLPDPAAAVREFRRVSTARVAAVEPDNAAVSVESTVETESDLAARARRAYLSGVETDVTLGGAGTREAFEAAGLSEVSTRRHVHARTVEPPYADRDLRAARRKASGEALADDRATLLAGDLSAEEYDDLRNDWREMGRSVVEQMSAGEYRRAEVVPFYVTVGSV
;
A
#
# COMPACT_ATOMS: atom_id res chain seq x y z
N MET A 1 -4.25 7.62 13.21
CA MET A 1 -3.79 6.70 12.16
C MET A 1 -5.00 6.17 11.41
N ARG A 2 -4.93 6.04 10.08
CA ARG A 2 -6.02 5.47 9.27
C ARG A 2 -6.19 3.99 9.61
N GLN A 3 -7.44 3.52 9.69
CA GLN A 3 -7.74 2.10 9.88
C GLN A 3 -8.12 1.48 8.53
N PHE A 4 -7.62 0.28 8.27
CA PHE A 4 -7.87 -0.46 7.04
C PHE A 4 -8.50 -1.80 7.37
N SER A 5 -9.50 -2.22 6.58
CA SER A 5 -10.05 -3.58 6.71
C SER A 5 -9.12 -4.60 6.04
N ALA A 6 -9.17 -5.85 6.50
CA ALA A 6 -8.44 -6.95 5.87
C ALA A 6 -8.79 -7.09 4.37
N ASP A 7 -10.06 -6.93 4.01
CA ASP A 7 -10.49 -7.01 2.60
C ASP A 7 -9.89 -5.89 1.75
N TYR A 8 -9.80 -4.66 2.28
CA TYR A 8 -9.15 -3.56 1.58
C TYR A 8 -7.66 -3.86 1.32
N LEU A 9 -6.95 -4.36 2.33
CA LEU A 9 -5.53 -4.71 2.20
C LEU A 9 -5.33 -5.83 1.16
N ARG A 10 -6.13 -6.89 1.21
CA ARG A 10 -6.06 -7.99 0.22
C ARG A 10 -6.34 -7.51 -1.21
N ASP A 11 -7.34 -6.64 -1.39
CA ASP A 11 -7.72 -6.15 -2.73
C ASP A 11 -6.66 -5.20 -3.30
N THR A 12 -6.07 -4.33 -2.48
CA THR A 12 -5.07 -3.35 -2.94
C THR A 12 -3.71 -3.95 -3.23
N ARG A 13 -3.34 -5.04 -2.55
CA ARG A 13 -2.03 -5.71 -2.67
C ARG A 13 -2.03 -6.90 -3.61
N ARG A 14 -3.20 -7.35 -4.08
CA ARG A 14 -3.33 -8.53 -4.93
C ARG A 14 -2.42 -8.50 -6.15
N GLY A 15 -1.60 -9.55 -6.32
CA GLY A 15 -0.66 -9.69 -7.42
C GLY A 15 0.55 -8.75 -7.34
N MET A 16 0.67 -7.94 -6.28
CA MET A 16 1.79 -7.02 -6.13
C MET A 16 3.13 -7.77 -6.06
N TRP A 17 3.09 -8.96 -5.50
CA TRP A 17 4.27 -9.80 -5.28
C TRP A 17 4.33 -11.01 -6.23
N ASP A 18 3.62 -11.00 -7.36
CA ASP A 18 3.78 -12.02 -8.41
C ASP A 18 5.16 -11.92 -9.08
N ASP A 19 5.69 -10.69 -9.22
CA ASP A 19 7.07 -10.43 -9.57
C ASP A 19 7.88 -10.07 -8.30
N ARG A 20 8.87 -10.89 -7.98
CA ARG A 20 9.75 -10.75 -6.81
C ARG A 20 10.96 -9.84 -7.05
N ALA A 21 11.16 -9.34 -8.27
CA ALA A 21 12.31 -8.49 -8.60
C ALA A 21 12.41 -7.23 -7.73
N ALA A 22 11.26 -6.72 -7.24
CA ALA A 22 11.24 -5.59 -6.31
C ALA A 22 11.86 -5.87 -4.94
N LEU A 23 12.02 -7.14 -4.55
CA LEU A 23 12.61 -7.56 -3.28
C LEU A 23 14.13 -7.79 -3.36
N ALA A 24 14.73 -7.73 -4.56
CA ALA A 24 16.14 -8.05 -4.77
C ALA A 24 17.10 -7.21 -3.89
N ASP A 25 16.76 -5.92 -3.67
CA ASP A 25 17.60 -5.03 -2.85
C ASP A 25 17.54 -5.33 -1.34
N LEU A 26 16.62 -6.19 -0.89
CA LEU A 26 16.52 -6.63 0.52
C LEU A 26 17.55 -7.71 0.86
N GLU A 27 18.11 -8.39 -0.16
CA GLU A 27 19.12 -9.47 0.00
C GLU A 27 18.64 -10.55 0.99
N LEU A 28 17.43 -11.05 0.76
CA LEU A 28 16.71 -11.94 1.71
C LEU A 28 17.40 -13.27 1.95
N ASP A 29 18.19 -13.76 1.00
CA ASP A 29 19.01 -14.98 1.11
C ASP A 29 20.06 -14.90 2.21
N SER A 30 20.45 -13.69 2.60
CA SER A 30 21.44 -13.44 3.65
C SER A 30 20.83 -13.02 5.00
N ARG A 31 19.49 -13.03 5.13
CA ARG A 31 18.80 -12.59 6.35
C ARG A 31 18.43 -13.76 7.25
N GLU A 32 18.63 -13.57 8.57
CA GLU A 32 18.25 -14.54 9.59
C GLU A 32 17.01 -14.12 10.36
N ARG A 33 16.87 -12.81 10.68
CA ARG A 33 15.74 -12.27 11.44
C ARG A 33 15.20 -10.99 10.82
N VAL A 34 13.97 -11.06 10.37
CA VAL A 34 13.29 -9.97 9.65
C VAL A 34 12.09 -9.46 10.44
N LEU A 35 11.96 -8.14 10.58
CA LEU A 35 10.79 -7.48 11.16
C LEU A 35 9.99 -6.79 10.04
N ASP A 36 8.71 -7.14 9.91
CA ASP A 36 7.74 -6.45 9.05
C ASP A 36 6.89 -5.51 9.91
N VAL A 37 7.10 -4.18 9.77
CA VAL A 37 6.43 -3.16 10.57
C VAL A 37 5.20 -2.63 9.86
N GLY A 38 4.05 -2.68 10.52
CA GLY A 38 2.75 -2.42 9.91
C GLY A 38 2.34 -3.57 9.01
N CYS A 39 2.54 -4.82 9.48
CA CYS A 39 2.38 -6.03 8.68
C CYS A 39 0.95 -6.25 8.16
N GLY A 40 -0.05 -5.62 8.80
CA GLY A 40 -1.45 -5.76 8.41
C GLY A 40 -1.90 -7.22 8.43
N THR A 41 -2.33 -7.74 7.28
CA THR A 41 -2.75 -9.15 7.11
C THR A 41 -1.59 -10.12 6.86
N GLY A 42 -0.32 -9.65 6.92
CA GLY A 42 0.87 -10.49 6.82
C GLY A 42 1.27 -10.89 5.39
N GLU A 43 0.72 -10.25 4.36
CA GLU A 43 1.04 -10.62 2.97
C GLU A 43 2.53 -10.42 2.65
N LEU A 44 3.11 -9.24 2.97
CA LEU A 44 4.54 -9.02 2.78
C LEU A 44 5.35 -9.98 3.66
N SER A 45 4.99 -10.16 4.93
CA SER A 45 5.69 -11.06 5.85
C SER A 45 5.79 -12.49 5.30
N ARG A 46 4.69 -13.02 4.74
CA ARG A 46 4.66 -14.33 4.08
C ARG A 46 5.63 -14.38 2.88
N VAL A 47 5.61 -13.33 2.07
CA VAL A 47 6.49 -13.21 0.90
C VAL A 47 7.96 -13.17 1.31
N LEU A 48 8.31 -12.43 2.37
CA LEU A 48 9.66 -12.37 2.90
C LEU A 48 10.15 -13.75 3.40
N ALA A 49 9.28 -14.48 4.08
CA ALA A 49 9.60 -15.85 4.53
C ALA A 49 9.78 -16.83 3.35
N GLU A 50 8.95 -16.72 2.30
CA GLU A 50 9.06 -17.54 1.09
C GLU A 50 10.40 -17.28 0.36
N GLU A 51 10.74 -16.00 0.14
CA GLU A 51 11.96 -15.61 -0.60
C GLU A 51 13.24 -15.94 0.18
N SER A 52 13.27 -15.75 1.49
CA SER A 52 14.43 -16.10 2.31
C SER A 52 14.69 -17.62 2.34
N ALA A 53 13.65 -18.43 2.12
CA ALA A 53 13.76 -19.89 2.08
C ALA A 53 14.27 -20.44 0.74
N ALA A 54 14.29 -19.62 -0.33
CA ALA A 54 14.58 -20.09 -1.69
C ALA A 54 15.97 -20.77 -1.82
N ASP A 55 16.96 -20.27 -1.10
CA ASP A 55 18.35 -20.74 -1.17
C ASP A 55 18.88 -21.38 0.14
N GLY A 56 18.02 -21.61 1.16
CA GLY A 56 18.53 -22.15 2.42
C GLY A 56 17.52 -22.25 3.55
N THR A 57 17.96 -21.84 4.74
CA THR A 57 17.10 -21.80 5.94
C THR A 57 16.23 -20.53 5.86
N PRO A 58 14.89 -20.64 6.00
CA PRO A 58 14.03 -19.48 6.02
C PRO A 58 14.39 -18.52 7.17
N ALA A 59 14.32 -17.22 6.91
CA ALA A 59 14.46 -16.22 7.96
C ALA A 59 13.30 -16.32 8.97
N ASP A 60 13.60 -16.00 10.23
CA ASP A 60 12.59 -15.80 11.27
C ASP A 60 11.89 -14.45 11.05
N VAL A 61 10.70 -14.48 10.47
CA VAL A 61 9.92 -13.27 10.12
C VAL A 61 8.90 -12.99 11.21
N VAL A 62 9.02 -11.82 11.84
CA VAL A 62 8.08 -11.31 12.84
C VAL A 62 7.30 -10.13 12.26
N GLY A 63 5.97 -10.15 12.39
CA GLY A 63 5.11 -9.04 12.01
C GLY A 63 4.73 -8.18 13.23
N VAL A 64 4.76 -6.86 13.10
CA VAL A 64 4.22 -5.95 14.12
C VAL A 64 3.16 -5.04 13.50
N ASP A 65 2.04 -4.89 14.17
CA ASP A 65 0.96 -3.95 13.79
C ASP A 65 0.27 -3.40 15.05
N ALA A 66 -0.33 -2.23 14.92
CA ALA A 66 -1.11 -1.62 16.00
C ALA A 66 -2.54 -2.18 16.10
N ASP A 67 -3.03 -2.82 15.03
CA ASP A 67 -4.38 -3.36 14.95
C ASP A 67 -4.40 -4.87 15.29
N PRO A 68 -4.97 -5.26 16.46
CA PRO A 68 -5.00 -6.65 16.88
C PRO A 68 -5.86 -7.56 15.99
N ASP A 69 -6.86 -7.00 15.30
CA ASP A 69 -7.71 -7.78 14.41
C ASP A 69 -6.95 -8.15 13.13
N LEU A 70 -6.15 -7.24 12.59
CA LEU A 70 -5.25 -7.54 11.47
C LEU A 70 -4.17 -8.56 11.87
N LEU A 71 -3.60 -8.45 13.08
CA LEU A 71 -2.63 -9.43 13.59
C LEU A 71 -3.25 -10.84 13.73
N ALA A 72 -4.54 -10.95 14.09
CA ALA A 72 -5.21 -12.24 14.12
C ALA A 72 -5.28 -12.88 12.73
N VAL A 73 -5.62 -12.08 11.72
CA VAL A 73 -5.62 -12.51 10.32
C VAL A 73 -4.22 -12.91 9.85
N ALA A 74 -3.20 -12.11 10.16
CA ALA A 74 -1.81 -12.40 9.78
C ALA A 74 -1.32 -13.74 10.35
N ARG A 75 -1.64 -14.06 11.60
CA ARG A 75 -1.31 -15.38 12.21
C ARG A 75 -1.98 -16.53 11.48
N GLU A 76 -3.25 -16.37 11.12
CA GLU A 76 -4.04 -17.42 10.48
C GLU A 76 -3.63 -17.61 9.01
N GLU A 77 -3.46 -16.53 8.25
CA GLU A 77 -3.26 -16.59 6.79
C GLU A 77 -1.78 -16.66 6.38
N ALA A 78 -0.90 -15.95 7.08
CA ALA A 78 0.53 -15.92 6.76
C ALA A 78 1.36 -16.91 7.59
N GLY A 79 0.84 -17.37 8.73
CA GLY A 79 1.52 -18.35 9.59
C GLY A 79 2.77 -17.80 10.26
N ILE A 80 2.86 -16.49 10.45
CA ILE A 80 4.01 -15.80 11.06
C ILE A 80 3.79 -15.48 12.54
N GLU A 81 4.88 -15.29 13.29
CA GLU A 81 4.80 -14.68 14.60
C GLU A 81 4.41 -13.22 14.51
N THR A 82 3.48 -12.78 15.37
CA THR A 82 3.00 -11.39 15.36
C THR A 82 2.98 -10.78 16.74
N VAL A 83 3.34 -9.50 16.83
CA VAL A 83 3.38 -8.71 18.07
C VAL A 83 2.57 -7.43 17.88
N ALA A 84 1.74 -7.08 18.87
CA ALA A 84 1.07 -5.78 18.87
C ALA A 84 2.05 -4.68 19.25
N GLY A 85 2.12 -3.60 18.44
CA GLY A 85 3.07 -2.52 18.71
C GLY A 85 2.83 -1.27 17.85
N ASP A 86 3.43 -0.17 18.31
CA ASP A 86 3.44 1.11 17.61
C ASP A 86 4.77 1.26 16.84
N ALA A 87 4.67 1.60 15.55
CA ALA A 87 5.82 1.84 14.68
C ALA A 87 6.75 2.97 15.16
N LEU A 88 6.21 3.92 15.95
CA LEU A 88 6.97 5.00 16.57
C LEU A 88 7.66 4.59 17.88
N ARG A 89 7.32 3.41 18.41
CA ARG A 89 7.89 2.83 19.64
C ARG A 89 7.78 1.31 19.61
N LEU A 90 8.70 0.69 18.89
CA LEU A 90 8.70 -0.77 18.70
C LEU A 90 9.00 -1.51 20.01
N PRO A 91 8.24 -2.59 20.33
CA PRO A 91 8.37 -3.34 21.59
C PRO A 91 9.55 -4.35 21.55
N PHE A 92 10.65 -3.97 20.93
CA PHE A 92 11.85 -4.81 20.80
C PHE A 92 13.09 -4.09 21.35
N PRO A 93 14.09 -4.85 21.84
CA PRO A 93 15.39 -4.28 22.20
C PRO A 93 16.12 -3.72 20.97
N ASP A 94 17.19 -2.96 21.21
CA ASP A 94 18.09 -2.51 20.16
C ASP A 94 18.77 -3.74 19.49
N ASP A 95 19.13 -3.58 18.22
CA ASP A 95 19.99 -4.51 17.47
C ASP A 95 19.50 -5.98 17.47
N CYS A 96 18.19 -6.22 17.26
CA CYS A 96 17.65 -7.58 17.31
C CYS A 96 17.13 -8.15 15.98
N PHE A 97 17.15 -7.36 14.90
CA PHE A 97 16.79 -7.80 13.55
C PHE A 97 17.89 -7.41 12.56
N ASP A 98 18.17 -8.22 11.55
CA ASP A 98 19.12 -7.88 10.50
C ASP A 98 18.48 -7.18 9.30
N LEU A 99 17.14 -7.26 9.19
CA LEU A 99 16.32 -6.45 8.28
C LEU A 99 15.05 -5.98 8.98
N VAL A 100 14.78 -4.69 8.90
CA VAL A 100 13.48 -4.10 9.29
C VAL A 100 12.85 -3.51 8.06
N VAL A 101 11.64 -3.93 7.72
CA VAL A 101 10.94 -3.48 6.51
C VAL A 101 9.52 -3.05 6.84
N CYS A 102 8.95 -2.14 6.04
CA CYS A 102 7.53 -1.80 6.08
C CYS A 102 6.97 -1.65 4.66
N GLN A 103 5.65 -1.79 4.53
CA GLN A 103 4.94 -1.59 3.27
C GLN A 103 3.73 -0.68 3.46
N ALA A 104 3.68 0.44 2.71
CA ALA A 104 2.60 1.42 2.73
C ALA A 104 2.25 1.87 4.16
N LEU A 105 3.27 2.06 5.00
CA LEU A 105 3.15 2.46 6.39
C LEU A 105 3.54 3.93 6.58
N LEU A 106 4.70 4.34 6.06
CA LEU A 106 5.26 5.68 6.29
C LEU A 106 4.32 6.77 5.79
N ILE A 107 3.62 6.54 4.69
CA ILE A 107 2.58 7.45 4.15
C ILE A 107 1.39 7.66 5.10
N ASN A 108 1.23 6.83 6.12
CA ASN A 108 0.14 6.91 7.11
C ASN A 108 0.59 7.47 8.45
N LEU A 109 1.87 7.80 8.60
CA LEU A 109 2.44 8.31 9.85
C LEU A 109 2.64 9.82 9.81
N PRO A 110 2.44 10.53 10.94
CA PRO A 110 2.65 11.97 11.01
C PRO A 110 4.14 12.36 10.98
N ASP A 111 5.03 11.47 11.39
CA ASP A 111 6.49 11.66 11.37
C ASP A 111 7.17 10.37 10.86
N PRO A 112 7.31 10.21 9.53
CA PRO A 112 7.98 9.06 8.93
C PRO A 112 9.43 8.89 9.41
N ALA A 113 10.15 9.99 9.62
CA ALA A 113 11.54 9.93 10.07
C ALA A 113 11.66 9.41 11.52
N ALA A 114 10.67 9.68 12.39
CA ALA A 114 10.63 9.10 13.73
C ALA A 114 10.46 7.58 13.69
N ALA A 115 9.57 7.08 12.82
CA ALA A 115 9.41 5.63 12.62
C ALA A 115 10.70 5.00 12.10
N VAL A 116 11.34 5.60 11.09
CA VAL A 116 12.59 5.08 10.53
C VAL A 116 13.72 5.09 11.58
N ARG A 117 13.77 6.07 12.51
CA ARG A 117 14.70 6.03 13.64
C ARG A 117 14.48 4.83 14.57
N GLU A 118 13.20 4.46 14.82
CA GLU A 118 12.88 3.23 15.57
C GLU A 118 13.25 1.97 14.79
N PHE A 119 13.03 1.93 13.48
CA PHE A 119 13.46 0.81 12.64
C PHE A 119 14.98 0.64 12.69
N ARG A 120 15.72 1.76 12.56
CA ARG A 120 17.18 1.77 12.71
C ARG A 120 17.63 1.28 14.08
N ARG A 121 16.95 1.69 15.18
CA ARG A 121 17.30 1.28 16.54
C ARG A 121 17.26 -0.24 16.72
N VAL A 122 16.25 -0.90 16.17
CA VAL A 122 16.07 -2.35 16.33
C VAL A 122 16.80 -3.17 15.26
N SER A 123 17.40 -2.52 14.26
CA SER A 123 18.10 -3.17 13.14
C SER A 123 19.62 -3.18 13.35
N THR A 124 20.26 -4.29 12.98
CA THR A 124 21.72 -4.45 12.97
C THR A 124 22.37 -4.20 11.62
N ALA A 125 21.59 -4.23 10.51
CA ALA A 125 22.16 -4.16 9.19
C ALA A 125 21.37 -3.27 8.23
N ARG A 126 20.09 -3.57 7.95
CA ARG A 126 19.32 -2.87 6.93
C ARG A 126 17.93 -2.46 7.39
N VAL A 127 17.51 -1.31 6.89
CA VAL A 127 16.12 -0.83 6.94
C VAL A 127 15.62 -0.68 5.52
N ALA A 128 14.37 -1.09 5.26
CA ALA A 128 13.72 -0.97 3.96
C ALA A 128 12.30 -0.42 4.10
N ALA A 129 11.82 0.27 3.06
CA ALA A 129 10.43 0.67 2.97
C ALA A 129 9.93 0.49 1.53
N VAL A 130 8.70 -0.01 1.42
CA VAL A 130 7.98 -0.19 0.16
C VAL A 130 6.79 0.76 0.18
N GLU A 131 6.95 1.95 -0.42
CA GLU A 131 5.94 3.01 -0.33
C GLU A 131 5.35 3.35 -1.70
N PRO A 132 4.01 3.44 -1.82
CA PRO A 132 3.37 3.83 -3.06
C PRO A 132 3.53 5.33 -3.33
N ASP A 133 3.48 5.70 -4.61
CA ASP A 133 3.28 7.07 -5.04
C ASP A 133 1.81 7.27 -5.46
N ASN A 134 0.99 7.66 -4.51
CA ASN A 134 -0.43 7.82 -4.74
C ASN A 134 -0.76 8.98 -5.70
N ALA A 135 0.14 9.95 -5.86
CA ALA A 135 -0.04 11.06 -6.80
C ALA A 135 0.18 10.62 -8.26
N ALA A 136 1.05 9.62 -8.47
CA ALA A 136 1.42 9.14 -9.80
C ALA A 136 0.60 7.93 -10.29
N VAL A 137 -0.46 7.55 -9.57
CA VAL A 137 -1.35 6.47 -10.02
C VAL A 137 -2.12 6.90 -11.26
N SER A 138 -2.11 6.05 -12.28
CA SER A 138 -2.85 6.25 -13.52
C SER A 138 -3.89 5.16 -13.75
N VAL A 139 -4.94 5.53 -14.49
CA VAL A 139 -6.01 4.61 -14.90
C VAL A 139 -6.17 4.71 -16.40
N GLU A 140 -6.20 3.56 -17.07
CA GLU A 140 -6.62 3.41 -18.46
C GLU A 140 -7.90 2.59 -18.50
N SER A 141 -8.86 2.97 -19.33
CA SER A 141 -10.17 2.31 -19.40
C SER A 141 -10.77 2.38 -20.81
N THR A 142 -11.59 1.40 -21.14
CA THR A 142 -12.46 1.43 -22.33
C THR A 142 -13.65 2.40 -22.17
N VAL A 143 -13.96 2.83 -20.96
CA VAL A 143 -14.91 3.93 -20.71
C VAL A 143 -14.15 5.24 -20.72
N GLU A 144 -14.37 6.04 -21.75
CA GLU A 144 -13.60 7.25 -22.09
C GLU A 144 -13.44 8.24 -20.92
N THR A 145 -14.50 8.42 -20.13
CA THR A 145 -14.49 9.39 -19.02
C THR A 145 -13.86 8.86 -17.73
N GLU A 146 -13.58 7.55 -17.63
CA GLU A 146 -13.15 6.94 -16.36
C GLU A 146 -11.77 7.41 -15.93
N SER A 147 -10.83 7.57 -16.86
CA SER A 147 -9.46 8.00 -16.55
C SER A 147 -9.43 9.40 -15.91
N ASP A 148 -10.14 10.35 -16.51
CA ASP A 148 -10.19 11.73 -16.03
C ASP A 148 -10.94 11.86 -14.71
N LEU A 149 -12.07 11.16 -14.56
CA LEU A 149 -12.84 11.15 -13.32
C LEU A 149 -12.07 10.48 -12.18
N ALA A 150 -11.35 9.37 -12.44
CA ALA A 150 -10.50 8.73 -11.46
C ALA A 150 -9.37 9.66 -11.02
N ALA A 151 -8.72 10.36 -11.95
CA ALA A 151 -7.68 11.33 -11.63
C ALA A 151 -8.22 12.53 -10.83
N ARG A 152 -9.42 13.04 -11.17
CA ARG A 152 -10.08 14.13 -10.43
C ARG A 152 -10.45 13.71 -9.01
N ALA A 153 -11.09 12.55 -8.85
CA ALA A 153 -11.45 12.02 -7.54
C ALA A 153 -10.23 11.77 -6.66
N ARG A 154 -9.15 11.22 -7.24
CA ARG A 154 -7.90 10.97 -6.53
C ARG A 154 -7.25 12.27 -6.05
N ARG A 155 -7.11 13.29 -6.91
CA ARG A 155 -6.54 14.59 -6.48
C ARG A 155 -7.33 15.18 -5.33
N ALA A 156 -8.65 15.19 -5.43
CA ALA A 156 -9.53 15.69 -4.38
C ALA A 156 -9.40 14.89 -3.06
N TYR A 157 -9.26 13.56 -3.16
CA TYR A 157 -9.04 12.72 -2.00
C TYR A 157 -7.70 13.02 -1.33
N LEU A 158 -6.62 13.10 -2.12
CA LEU A 158 -5.26 13.36 -1.60
C LEU A 158 -5.16 14.73 -0.93
N SER A 159 -5.88 15.77 -1.44
CA SER A 159 -5.89 17.09 -0.81
C SER A 159 -6.60 17.13 0.55
N GLY A 160 -7.48 16.16 0.83
CA GLY A 160 -8.23 16.08 2.09
C GLY A 160 -7.65 15.12 3.12
N VAL A 161 -6.56 14.41 2.81
CA VAL A 161 -5.90 13.50 3.76
C VAL A 161 -4.88 14.26 4.62
N GLU A 162 -4.90 14.04 5.93
CA GLU A 162 -4.03 14.75 6.89
C GLU A 162 -2.56 14.34 6.84
N THR A 163 -2.25 13.09 6.41
CA THR A 163 -0.88 12.57 6.33
C THR A 163 -0.32 12.73 4.91
N ASP A 164 1.00 12.74 4.76
CA ASP A 164 1.64 12.80 3.44
C ASP A 164 1.53 11.44 2.72
N VAL A 165 0.34 11.17 2.19
CA VAL A 165 0.07 9.96 1.39
C VAL A 165 0.74 9.98 0.01
N THR A 166 1.47 11.06 -0.31
CA THR A 166 2.21 11.23 -1.56
C THR A 166 3.74 11.18 -1.35
N LEU A 167 4.18 10.75 -0.17
CA LEU A 167 5.59 10.65 0.23
C LEU A 167 6.50 10.10 -0.88
N GLY A 168 6.07 9.03 -1.54
CA GLY A 168 6.77 8.41 -2.67
C GLY A 168 8.23 8.10 -2.37
N GLY A 169 9.04 7.98 -3.43
CA GLY A 169 10.45 7.62 -3.26
C GLY A 169 11.32 8.75 -2.71
N ALA A 170 11.03 9.99 -3.05
CA ALA A 170 11.82 11.14 -2.60
C ALA A 170 11.65 11.39 -1.09
N GLY A 171 10.42 11.48 -0.61
CA GLY A 171 10.14 11.70 0.80
C GLY A 171 10.57 10.51 1.67
N THR A 172 10.44 9.27 1.18
CA THR A 172 10.97 8.10 1.88
C THR A 172 12.48 8.17 2.02
N ARG A 173 13.20 8.55 0.94
CA ARG A 173 14.65 8.74 0.98
C ARG A 173 15.06 9.82 1.99
N GLU A 174 14.38 10.96 1.99
CA GLU A 174 14.63 12.05 2.95
C GLU A 174 14.41 11.58 4.41
N ALA A 175 13.37 10.77 4.67
CA ALA A 175 13.12 10.21 5.99
C ALA A 175 14.24 9.26 6.44
N PHE A 176 14.80 8.44 5.52
CA PHE A 176 15.92 7.55 5.77
C PHE A 176 17.21 8.33 6.09
N GLU A 177 17.53 9.34 5.29
CA GLU A 177 18.69 10.20 5.51
C GLU A 177 18.56 10.98 6.83
N ALA A 178 17.38 11.51 7.14
CA ALA A 178 17.10 12.20 8.40
C ALA A 178 17.17 11.29 9.64
N ALA A 179 16.93 9.97 9.47
CA ALA A 179 17.11 8.96 10.52
C ALA A 179 18.58 8.53 10.68
N GLY A 180 19.50 8.99 9.82
CA GLY A 180 20.92 8.70 9.89
C GLY A 180 21.31 7.35 9.28
N LEU A 181 20.50 6.82 8.36
CA LEU A 181 20.86 5.64 7.56
C LEU A 181 21.86 6.06 6.47
N SER A 182 22.77 5.15 6.16
CA SER A 182 23.80 5.34 5.11
C SER A 182 23.46 4.51 3.87
N GLU A 183 24.18 4.78 2.76
CA GLU A 183 24.04 4.05 1.49
C GLU A 183 22.57 3.95 0.97
N VAL A 184 21.79 5.01 1.19
CA VAL A 184 20.37 5.01 0.86
C VAL A 184 20.17 4.91 -0.65
N SER A 185 19.52 3.86 -1.10
CA SER A 185 19.13 3.65 -2.48
C SER A 185 17.61 3.59 -2.60
N THR A 186 17.06 4.04 -3.75
CA THR A 186 15.62 4.03 -4.00
C THR A 186 15.39 3.58 -5.43
N ARG A 187 14.57 2.54 -5.63
CA ARG A 187 14.17 2.04 -6.95
C ARG A 187 12.67 2.11 -7.13
N ARG A 188 12.26 2.52 -8.34
CA ARG A 188 10.85 2.59 -8.73
C ARG A 188 10.44 1.27 -9.36
N HIS A 189 9.30 0.76 -8.91
CA HIS A 189 8.58 -0.37 -9.46
C HIS A 189 7.15 0.02 -9.81
N VAL A 190 6.41 -0.90 -10.43
CA VAL A 190 5.04 -0.66 -10.85
C VAL A 190 4.19 -1.87 -10.47
N HIS A 191 3.07 -1.62 -9.80
CA HIS A 191 2.02 -2.61 -9.61
C HIS A 191 0.85 -2.28 -10.53
N ALA A 192 0.53 -3.19 -11.46
CA ALA A 192 -0.60 -3.03 -12.39
C ALA A 192 -1.76 -3.94 -11.98
N ARG A 193 -2.94 -3.36 -11.80
CA ARG A 193 -4.18 -4.08 -11.51
C ARG A 193 -5.10 -4.00 -12.72
N THR A 194 -5.43 -5.14 -13.30
CA THR A 194 -6.28 -5.23 -14.49
C THR A 194 -7.66 -5.77 -14.16
N VAL A 195 -8.65 -5.29 -14.89
CA VAL A 195 -10.02 -5.81 -14.91
C VAL A 195 -10.37 -6.10 -16.36
N GLU A 196 -10.64 -7.35 -16.67
CA GLU A 196 -11.00 -7.81 -18.02
C GLU A 196 -11.87 -9.09 -17.93
N PRO A 197 -12.61 -9.44 -18.98
CA PRO A 197 -13.39 -10.68 -18.99
C PRO A 197 -12.50 -11.95 -18.89
N PRO A 198 -12.95 -12.99 -18.19
CA PRO A 198 -14.18 -13.06 -17.38
C PRO A 198 -14.05 -12.30 -16.07
N TYR A 199 -15.05 -11.45 -15.74
CA TYR A 199 -15.03 -10.64 -14.53
C TYR A 199 -15.30 -11.48 -13.29
N ALA A 200 -14.52 -11.25 -12.24
CA ALA A 200 -14.79 -11.83 -10.93
C ALA A 200 -15.93 -11.09 -10.20
N ASP A 201 -16.53 -11.74 -9.20
CA ASP A 201 -17.62 -11.14 -8.40
C ASP A 201 -17.25 -9.80 -7.79
N ARG A 202 -15.98 -9.61 -7.38
CA ARG A 202 -15.48 -8.33 -6.85
C ARG A 202 -15.52 -7.22 -7.91
N ASP A 203 -15.21 -7.54 -9.17
CA ASP A 203 -15.19 -6.57 -10.26
C ASP A 203 -16.60 -6.09 -10.57
N LEU A 204 -17.57 -7.03 -10.53
CA LEU A 204 -18.99 -6.73 -10.66
C LEU A 204 -19.51 -5.89 -9.49
N ARG A 205 -19.06 -6.16 -8.26
CA ARG A 205 -19.41 -5.35 -7.09
C ARG A 205 -18.83 -3.94 -7.21
N ALA A 206 -17.56 -3.81 -7.62
CA ALA A 206 -16.91 -2.52 -7.83
C ALA A 206 -17.63 -1.67 -8.89
N ALA A 207 -18.05 -2.28 -10.00
CA ALA A 207 -18.84 -1.61 -11.04
C ALA A 207 -20.19 -1.11 -10.50
N ARG A 208 -20.90 -1.91 -9.71
CA ARG A 208 -22.17 -1.50 -9.07
C ARG A 208 -21.96 -0.32 -8.10
N ARG A 209 -20.90 -0.34 -7.31
CA ARG A 209 -20.55 0.77 -6.39
C ARG A 209 -20.19 2.06 -7.14
N LYS A 210 -19.58 1.96 -8.32
CA LYS A 210 -19.39 3.13 -9.21
C LYS A 210 -20.74 3.66 -9.69
N ALA A 211 -21.60 2.80 -10.23
CA ALA A 211 -22.91 3.19 -10.78
C ALA A 211 -23.88 3.76 -9.73
N SER A 212 -23.78 3.34 -8.46
CA SER A 212 -24.55 3.90 -7.34
C SER A 212 -23.95 5.22 -6.79
N GLY A 213 -22.64 5.46 -7.06
CA GLY A 213 -21.89 6.56 -6.46
C GLY A 213 -21.57 6.34 -4.98
N GLU A 214 -21.67 5.10 -4.50
CA GLU A 214 -21.39 4.71 -3.11
C GLU A 214 -19.88 4.87 -2.81
N ALA A 215 -19.01 4.50 -3.74
CA ALA A 215 -17.57 4.61 -3.56
C ALA A 215 -17.11 6.05 -3.22
N LEU A 216 -17.69 7.08 -3.86
CA LEU A 216 -17.42 8.48 -3.51
C LEU A 216 -18.16 8.94 -2.26
N ALA A 217 -19.30 8.31 -1.94
CA ALA A 217 -20.05 8.66 -0.74
C ALA A 217 -19.32 8.24 0.54
N ASP A 218 -18.63 7.09 0.53
CA ASP A 218 -17.83 6.61 1.64
C ASP A 218 -16.67 7.56 1.95
N ASP A 219 -16.07 8.16 0.92
CA ASP A 219 -14.95 9.10 1.03
C ASP A 219 -15.38 10.57 1.15
N ARG A 220 -16.70 10.85 1.27
CA ARG A 220 -17.24 12.22 1.23
C ARG A 220 -16.56 13.17 2.23
N ALA A 221 -16.33 12.72 3.45
CA ALA A 221 -15.72 13.57 4.49
C ALA A 221 -14.30 14.00 4.08
N THR A 222 -13.49 13.07 3.58
CA THR A 222 -12.12 13.34 3.10
C THR A 222 -12.14 14.26 1.87
N LEU A 223 -13.02 13.98 0.89
CA LEU A 223 -13.14 14.79 -0.32
C LEU A 223 -13.50 16.26 -0.04
N LEU A 224 -14.35 16.50 0.97
CA LEU A 224 -14.76 17.84 1.40
C LEU A 224 -13.80 18.50 2.40
N ALA A 225 -12.88 17.76 3.00
CA ALA A 225 -11.82 18.32 3.83
C ALA A 225 -10.69 18.95 3.00
N GLY A 226 -10.59 18.58 1.73
CA GLY A 226 -9.65 19.12 0.76
C GLY A 226 -10.21 20.30 -0.03
N ASP A 227 -9.87 20.33 -1.31
CA ASP A 227 -10.13 21.47 -2.20
C ASP A 227 -11.53 21.48 -2.84
N LEU A 228 -12.39 20.45 -2.61
CA LEU A 228 -13.72 20.40 -3.21
C LEU A 228 -14.76 21.13 -2.37
N SER A 229 -15.52 22.01 -3.02
CA SER A 229 -16.79 22.51 -2.49
C SER A 229 -17.88 21.43 -2.51
N ALA A 230 -18.97 21.64 -1.77
CA ALA A 230 -20.10 20.72 -1.77
C ALA A 230 -20.75 20.58 -3.17
N GLU A 231 -20.83 21.68 -3.95
CA GLU A 231 -21.36 21.67 -5.31
C GLU A 231 -20.47 20.85 -6.25
N GLU A 232 -19.16 21.07 -6.22
CA GLU A 232 -18.19 20.30 -7.04
C GLU A 232 -18.16 18.81 -6.66
N TYR A 233 -18.39 18.47 -5.39
CA TYR A 233 -18.54 17.09 -4.97
C TYR A 233 -19.80 16.45 -5.55
N ASP A 234 -20.93 17.16 -5.52
CA ASP A 234 -22.20 16.65 -6.06
C ASP A 234 -22.09 16.46 -7.58
N ASP A 235 -21.44 17.38 -8.29
CA ASP A 235 -21.16 17.25 -9.73
C ASP A 235 -20.24 16.05 -10.01
N LEU A 236 -19.12 15.92 -9.30
CA LEU A 236 -18.21 14.78 -9.44
C LEU A 236 -18.93 13.45 -9.20
N ARG A 237 -19.81 13.40 -8.18
CA ARG A 237 -20.56 12.19 -7.85
C ARG A 237 -21.61 11.85 -8.93
N ASN A 238 -22.22 12.84 -9.56
CA ASN A 238 -23.15 12.62 -10.66
C ASN A 238 -22.44 12.08 -11.90
N ASP A 239 -21.32 12.71 -12.30
CA ASP A 239 -20.47 12.25 -13.41
C ASP A 239 -19.95 10.82 -13.14
N TRP A 240 -19.54 10.54 -11.90
CA TRP A 240 -19.08 9.20 -11.47
C TRP A 240 -20.15 8.14 -11.62
N ARG A 241 -21.40 8.45 -11.28
CA ARG A 241 -22.53 7.52 -11.44
C ARG A 241 -22.86 7.28 -12.91
N GLU A 242 -22.77 8.29 -13.76
CA GLU A 242 -22.95 8.13 -15.20
C GLU A 242 -21.87 7.25 -15.81
N MET A 243 -20.62 7.54 -15.53
CA MET A 243 -19.49 6.71 -15.91
C MET A 243 -19.65 5.26 -15.40
N GLY A 244 -20.06 5.09 -14.14
CA GLY A 244 -20.31 3.77 -13.56
C GLY A 244 -21.41 2.97 -14.27
N ARG A 245 -22.46 3.62 -14.79
CA ARG A 245 -23.48 2.94 -15.64
C ARG A 245 -22.86 2.45 -16.94
N SER A 246 -21.99 3.24 -17.59
CA SER A 246 -21.27 2.84 -18.80
C SER A 246 -20.33 1.66 -18.53
N VAL A 247 -19.68 1.62 -17.35
CA VAL A 247 -18.87 0.46 -16.93
C VAL A 247 -19.72 -0.81 -16.83
N VAL A 248 -20.91 -0.73 -16.17
CA VAL A 248 -21.83 -1.88 -16.04
C VAL A 248 -22.33 -2.36 -17.41
N GLU A 249 -22.65 -1.43 -18.32
CA GLU A 249 -23.08 -1.75 -19.68
C GLU A 249 -22.00 -2.48 -20.47
N GLN A 250 -20.76 -1.97 -20.50
CA GLN A 250 -19.63 -2.61 -21.17
C GLN A 250 -19.28 -3.96 -20.51
N MET A 251 -19.38 -4.09 -19.17
CA MET A 251 -19.17 -5.38 -18.51
C MET A 251 -20.22 -6.40 -18.94
N SER A 252 -21.48 -5.98 -19.09
CA SER A 252 -22.57 -6.85 -19.55
C SER A 252 -22.35 -7.35 -21.00
N ALA A 253 -21.69 -6.53 -21.82
CA ALA A 253 -21.29 -6.86 -23.19
C ALA A 253 -19.95 -7.65 -23.25
N GLY A 254 -19.22 -7.77 -22.14
CA GLY A 254 -17.89 -8.40 -22.15
C GLY A 254 -16.78 -7.52 -22.76
N GLU A 255 -17.00 -6.23 -22.85
CA GLU A 255 -16.13 -5.26 -23.53
C GLU A 255 -15.29 -4.40 -22.57
N TYR A 256 -15.67 -4.32 -21.30
CA TYR A 256 -14.98 -3.49 -20.32
C TYR A 256 -13.56 -3.99 -20.06
N ARG A 257 -12.60 -3.08 -20.17
CA ARG A 257 -11.21 -3.30 -19.73
C ARG A 257 -10.73 -2.07 -18.96
N ARG A 258 -10.02 -2.32 -17.88
CA ARG A 258 -9.40 -1.28 -17.07
C ARG A 258 -8.03 -1.74 -16.58
N ALA A 259 -7.06 -0.87 -16.65
CA ALA A 259 -5.77 -1.03 -15.99
C ALA A 259 -5.55 0.14 -15.02
N GLU A 260 -5.17 -0.17 -13.79
CA GLU A 260 -4.72 0.81 -12.83
C GLU A 260 -3.26 0.54 -12.52
N VAL A 261 -2.42 1.53 -12.74
CA VAL A 261 -0.98 1.46 -12.54
C VAL A 261 -0.62 2.26 -11.31
N VAL A 262 -0.12 1.57 -10.30
CA VAL A 262 0.34 2.13 -9.03
C VAL A 262 1.86 2.07 -8.99
N PRO A 263 2.57 3.18 -9.19
CA PRO A 263 4.00 3.22 -8.92
C PRO A 263 4.26 3.05 -7.43
N PHE A 264 5.31 2.29 -7.10
CA PHE A 264 5.81 2.20 -5.74
C PHE A 264 7.35 2.21 -5.75
N TYR A 265 7.92 2.55 -4.62
CA TYR A 265 9.35 2.67 -4.46
C TYR A 265 9.82 1.74 -3.36
N VAL A 266 10.89 1.01 -3.62
CA VAL A 266 11.65 0.27 -2.61
C VAL A 266 12.86 1.13 -2.26
N THR A 267 12.89 1.59 -1.03
CA THR A 267 14.01 2.35 -0.46
C THR A 267 14.71 1.50 0.57
N VAL A 268 16.02 1.38 0.47
CA VAL A 268 16.87 0.59 1.38
C VAL A 268 17.98 1.47 1.88
N GLY A 269 18.33 1.33 3.17
CA GLY A 269 19.46 2.01 3.79
C GLY A 269 20.19 1.09 4.76
N SER A 270 21.48 1.32 4.95
CA SER A 270 22.35 0.61 5.91
C SER A 270 22.38 1.34 7.26
N VAL A 271 22.40 0.59 8.36
CA VAL A 271 22.48 1.09 9.75
C VAL A 271 23.87 1.63 10.06
#